data_fc52c75c7594bc4eac5a064f690c738f
#
_entry.id   fc52c75c7594bc4eac5a064f690c738f
#
_cell.length_a   1.000
_cell.length_b   1.000
_cell.length_c   1.000
_cell.angle_alpha   90.00
_cell.angle_beta   90.00
_cell.angle_gamma   90.00
#
_symmetry.space_group_name_H-M   'P 1'
#
loop_
_entity.id
_entity.type
_entity.pdbx_description
1 polymer ?
#
loop_
_entity_poly.entity_id
_entity_poly.type
_entity_poly.pdbx_seq_one_letter_code
_entity_poly.pdbx_strand_id
1 'polypeptide(L)'
;MHLNNINSILFLGIGGIGMSALAKYFIAKGINVYGYDKTPSEMTDALTDLGAKITFIDDAKCTENVFDLVVYTPAMPKDSFLLNYYQQSTIPLIKRSQALGLITKNSFTIAVSGSHGKTTVSSMIAFLLKECGIDCSAFLGGVSVNFNSNYIQGKSDVVVVEADEFDRSFMTLSPNLIVLTSIDTDHLDIYGTRENIVTSFLEFLNKLDDIGILIHNEKVIDEILIRGKKRIYGFQIGDYKATSLKIYPTHSTFSINDSEEVFKLNYNGRHNIENALAAISVGLTMGIA
;
A
#
# COMPACT_ATOMS: atom_id res chain seq x y z
N MET A 1 -12.74 17.49 -0.85
CA MET A 1 -11.82 17.83 0.24
C MET A 1 -10.42 17.87 -0.34
N HIS A 2 -9.65 18.93 -0.10
CA HIS A 2 -8.25 19.04 -0.54
C HIS A 2 -7.35 18.91 0.68
N LEU A 3 -6.34 18.03 0.61
CA LEU A 3 -5.39 17.81 1.71
C LEU A 3 -4.58 19.08 2.08
N ASN A 4 -4.43 20.01 1.14
CA ASN A 4 -3.65 21.24 1.32
C ASN A 4 -4.24 22.22 2.37
N ASN A 5 -5.48 22.01 2.80
CA ASN A 5 -6.17 22.90 3.76
C ASN A 5 -6.27 22.27 5.15
N ILE A 6 -5.56 21.17 5.42
CA ILE A 6 -5.58 20.48 6.70
C ILE A 6 -4.37 20.92 7.51
N ASN A 7 -4.59 21.45 8.71
CA ASN A 7 -3.54 21.81 9.67
C ASN A 7 -3.50 20.88 10.88
N SER A 8 -4.64 20.27 11.21
CA SER A 8 -4.80 19.36 12.34
C SER A 8 -5.67 18.15 11.99
N ILE A 9 -5.23 16.98 12.41
CA ILE A 9 -5.92 15.72 12.11
C ILE A 9 -5.93 14.81 13.35
N LEU A 10 -7.08 14.19 13.59
CA LEU A 10 -7.23 13.17 14.63
C LEU A 10 -7.35 11.77 14.01
N PHE A 11 -6.60 10.82 14.53
CA PHE A 11 -6.67 9.42 14.17
C PHE A 11 -7.30 8.59 15.29
N LEU A 12 -8.41 7.91 15.00
CA LEU A 12 -9.05 6.96 15.91
C LEU A 12 -8.58 5.54 15.59
N GLY A 13 -7.79 4.95 16.49
CA GLY A 13 -7.06 3.70 16.32
C GLY A 13 -5.70 3.93 15.64
N ILE A 14 -4.94 4.94 16.10
CA ILE A 14 -3.70 5.42 15.48
C ILE A 14 -2.57 4.37 15.45
N GLY A 15 -2.54 3.43 16.43
CA GLY A 15 -1.52 2.39 16.54
C GLY A 15 -1.63 1.26 15.51
N GLY A 16 -2.74 1.19 14.76
CA GLY A 16 -2.89 0.20 13.69
C GLY A 16 -1.88 0.42 12.56
N ILE A 17 -1.39 -0.66 11.93
CA ILE A 17 -0.35 -0.63 10.89
C ILE A 17 -0.65 0.42 9.78
N GLY A 18 -1.82 0.35 9.16
CA GLY A 18 -2.18 1.30 8.10
C GLY A 18 -2.51 2.70 8.61
N MET A 19 -2.97 2.85 9.86
CA MET A 19 -3.25 4.14 10.48
C MET A 19 -1.95 4.88 10.83
N SER A 20 -0.99 4.19 11.42
CA SER A 20 0.32 4.75 11.76
C SER A 20 1.13 5.17 10.54
N ALA A 21 1.02 4.45 9.43
CA ALA A 21 1.62 4.85 8.16
C ALA A 21 1.06 6.20 7.66
N LEU A 22 -0.27 6.37 7.71
CA LEU A 22 -0.91 7.66 7.39
C LEU A 22 -0.51 8.76 8.37
N ALA A 23 -0.47 8.48 9.67
CA ALA A 23 -0.05 9.44 10.68
C ALA A 23 1.37 9.94 10.42
N LYS A 24 2.32 9.05 10.11
CA LYS A 24 3.70 9.40 9.73
C LYS A 24 3.73 10.29 8.47
N TYR A 25 2.92 9.98 7.46
CA TYR A 25 2.80 10.82 6.27
C TYR A 25 2.36 12.24 6.60
N PHE A 26 1.31 12.41 7.41
CA PHE A 26 0.80 13.74 7.76
C PHE A 26 1.76 14.51 8.66
N ILE A 27 2.46 13.85 9.60
CA ILE A 27 3.54 14.46 10.39
C ILE A 27 4.65 14.98 9.45
N ALA A 28 5.08 14.16 8.49
CA ALA A 28 6.11 14.53 7.52
C ALA A 28 5.71 15.71 6.62
N LYS A 29 4.39 15.95 6.45
CA LYS A 29 3.85 17.14 5.76
C LYS A 29 3.69 18.37 6.68
N GLY A 30 4.11 18.26 7.96
CA GLY A 30 4.01 19.37 8.92
C GLY A 30 2.61 19.57 9.52
N ILE A 31 1.72 18.59 9.37
CA ILE A 31 0.36 18.62 9.92
C ILE A 31 0.39 18.18 11.39
N ASN A 32 -0.34 18.88 12.26
CA ASN A 32 -0.47 18.50 13.66
C ASN A 32 -1.30 17.22 13.77
N VAL A 33 -0.67 16.12 14.19
CA VAL A 33 -1.30 14.81 14.34
C VAL A 33 -1.66 14.55 15.79
N TYR A 34 -2.92 14.21 15.99
CA TYR A 34 -3.48 13.74 17.24
C TYR A 34 -3.97 12.31 17.05
N GLY A 35 -3.99 11.54 18.11
CA GLY A 35 -4.42 10.15 18.02
C GLY A 35 -5.06 9.63 19.31
N TYR A 36 -5.97 8.70 19.10
CA TYR A 36 -6.48 7.81 20.14
C TYR A 36 -6.14 6.37 19.75
N ASP A 37 -5.70 5.59 20.72
CA ASP A 37 -5.65 4.14 20.65
C ASP A 37 -6.08 3.52 21.96
N LYS A 38 -6.51 2.26 21.93
CA LYS A 38 -6.94 1.56 23.14
C LYS A 38 -5.79 1.23 24.08
N THR A 39 -4.61 0.92 23.50
CA THR A 39 -3.45 0.43 24.25
C THR A 39 -2.15 1.04 23.70
N PRO A 40 -1.18 1.37 24.59
CA PRO A 40 0.17 1.71 24.18
C PRO A 40 0.83 0.56 23.39
N SER A 41 1.69 0.90 22.45
CA SER A 41 2.46 -0.03 21.62
C SER A 41 3.72 0.64 21.09
N GLU A 42 4.70 -0.14 20.62
CA GLU A 42 5.90 0.40 19.97
C GLU A 42 5.54 1.37 18.82
N MET A 43 4.41 1.12 18.14
CA MET A 43 3.94 1.98 17.06
C MET A 43 3.46 3.34 17.58
N THR A 44 2.71 3.37 18.69
CA THR A 44 2.26 4.64 19.32
C THR A 44 3.42 5.40 19.90
N ASP A 45 4.43 4.72 20.47
CA ASP A 45 5.64 5.34 21.02
C ASP A 45 6.44 6.00 19.87
N ALA A 46 6.69 5.28 18.78
CA ALA A 46 7.36 5.83 17.61
C ALA A 46 6.64 7.05 17.00
N LEU A 47 5.31 7.08 17.02
CA LEU A 47 4.53 8.25 16.56
C LEU A 47 4.64 9.42 17.53
N THR A 48 4.69 9.16 18.83
CA THR A 48 4.89 10.19 19.87
C THR A 48 6.28 10.82 19.72
N ASP A 49 7.32 10.03 19.47
CA ASP A 49 8.68 10.51 19.22
C ASP A 49 8.75 11.40 17.96
N LEU A 50 7.87 11.14 16.97
CA LEU A 50 7.73 11.96 15.77
C LEU A 50 6.88 13.23 16.00
N GLY A 51 6.32 13.44 17.20
CA GLY A 51 5.56 14.63 17.57
C GLY A 51 4.04 14.47 17.53
N ALA A 52 3.50 13.27 17.38
CA ALA A 52 2.07 13.02 17.53
C ALA A 52 1.64 13.14 19.00
N LYS A 53 0.45 13.70 19.24
CA LYS A 53 -0.16 13.77 20.57
C LYS A 53 -1.17 12.65 20.73
N ILE A 54 -0.83 11.61 21.49
CA ILE A 54 -1.64 10.39 21.60
C ILE A 54 -2.25 10.27 22.99
N THR A 55 -3.52 9.90 23.04
CA THR A 55 -4.26 9.54 24.26
C THR A 55 -4.72 8.09 24.19
N PHE A 56 -4.87 7.48 25.36
CA PHE A 56 -5.39 6.12 25.51
C PHE A 56 -6.73 6.09 26.25
N ILE A 57 -7.36 7.28 26.39
CA ILE A 57 -8.64 7.46 27.07
C ILE A 57 -9.70 7.84 26.04
N ASP A 58 -10.75 7.03 25.96
CA ASP A 58 -11.89 7.26 25.06
C ASP A 58 -12.98 8.07 25.80
N ASP A 59 -12.75 9.39 25.95
CA ASP A 59 -13.67 10.26 26.70
C ASP A 59 -13.82 11.66 26.08
N ALA A 60 -14.66 12.48 26.73
CA ALA A 60 -14.99 13.83 26.30
C ALA A 60 -13.79 14.80 26.28
N LYS A 61 -12.73 14.58 27.08
CA LYS A 61 -11.56 15.46 27.12
C LYS A 61 -10.82 15.49 25.78
N CYS A 62 -10.93 14.39 24.98
CA CYS A 62 -10.34 14.33 23.67
C CYS A 62 -11.06 15.18 22.63
N THR A 63 -12.23 15.74 22.95
CA THR A 63 -13.05 16.56 22.04
C THR A 63 -12.83 18.07 22.22
N GLU A 64 -11.98 18.49 23.17
CA GLU A 64 -11.69 19.90 23.44
C GLU A 64 -10.91 20.58 22.29
N ASN A 65 -10.20 19.79 21.49
CA ASN A 65 -9.48 20.31 20.33
C ASN A 65 -10.38 20.31 19.07
N VAL A 66 -10.21 21.33 18.23
CA VAL A 66 -10.87 21.38 16.92
C VAL A 66 -9.92 20.78 15.88
N PHE A 67 -10.44 19.83 15.11
CA PHE A 67 -9.70 19.17 14.03
C PHE A 67 -10.31 19.51 12.67
N ASP A 68 -9.45 19.59 11.65
CA ASP A 68 -9.90 19.79 10.26
C ASP A 68 -10.41 18.47 9.66
N LEU A 69 -9.92 17.35 10.17
CA LEU A 69 -10.25 16.01 9.69
C LEU A 69 -10.13 14.98 10.82
N VAL A 70 -11.02 14.02 10.83
CA VAL A 70 -10.92 12.82 11.68
C VAL A 70 -10.84 11.59 10.76
N VAL A 71 -9.83 10.74 10.99
CA VAL A 71 -9.66 9.47 10.30
C VAL A 71 -9.85 8.32 11.27
N TYR A 72 -10.64 7.31 10.90
CA TYR A 72 -10.87 6.16 11.74
C TYR A 72 -10.58 4.84 11.05
N THR A 73 -10.21 3.82 11.85
CA THR A 73 -10.13 2.43 11.40
C THR A 73 -11.47 1.71 11.58
N PRO A 74 -11.89 0.83 10.64
CA PRO A 74 -13.07 -0.03 10.84
C PRO A 74 -12.98 -0.92 12.10
N ALA A 75 -11.78 -1.13 12.64
CA ALA A 75 -11.56 -1.91 13.87
C ALA A 75 -11.97 -1.16 15.16
N MET A 76 -12.38 0.12 15.07
CA MET A 76 -12.91 0.85 16.23
C MET A 76 -14.17 0.19 16.77
N PRO A 77 -14.28 0.01 18.12
CA PRO A 77 -15.52 -0.48 18.74
C PRO A 77 -16.72 0.40 18.37
N LYS A 78 -17.87 -0.21 18.12
CA LYS A 78 -19.11 0.52 17.80
C LYS A 78 -19.61 1.38 18.96
N ASP A 79 -19.26 1.03 20.18
CA ASP A 79 -19.58 1.74 21.42
C ASP A 79 -18.52 2.78 21.83
N SER A 80 -17.49 3.02 21.00
CA SER A 80 -16.48 4.06 21.25
C SER A 80 -17.13 5.43 21.37
N PHE A 81 -16.82 6.15 22.47
CA PHE A 81 -17.31 7.50 22.70
C PHE A 81 -16.85 8.46 21.59
N LEU A 82 -15.56 8.46 21.27
CA LEU A 82 -14.97 9.35 20.27
C LEU A 82 -15.55 9.07 18.86
N LEU A 83 -15.70 7.81 18.46
CA LEU A 83 -16.28 7.49 17.16
C LEU A 83 -17.71 8.00 17.07
N ASN A 84 -18.54 7.76 18.09
CA ASN A 84 -19.94 8.22 18.14
C ASN A 84 -20.03 9.75 18.17
N TYR A 85 -19.17 10.43 18.92
CA TYR A 85 -19.11 11.89 18.97
C TYR A 85 -18.81 12.49 17.58
N TYR A 86 -17.77 12.00 16.89
CA TYR A 86 -17.38 12.55 15.58
C TYR A 86 -18.35 12.15 14.47
N GLN A 87 -19.10 11.04 14.58
CA GLN A 87 -20.19 10.71 13.67
C GLN A 87 -21.34 11.75 13.72
N GLN A 88 -21.54 12.40 14.86
CA GLN A 88 -22.58 13.41 15.06
C GLN A 88 -22.07 14.85 14.89
N SER A 89 -20.75 15.02 14.75
CA SER A 89 -20.12 16.33 14.61
C SER A 89 -20.18 16.83 13.15
N THR A 90 -19.88 18.13 12.95
CA THR A 90 -19.71 18.73 11.62
C THR A 90 -18.32 18.52 11.04
N ILE A 91 -17.39 17.97 11.82
CA ILE A 91 -16.01 17.71 11.37
C ILE A 91 -16.02 16.51 10.42
N PRO A 92 -15.36 16.61 9.26
CA PRO A 92 -15.27 15.49 8.33
C PRO A 92 -14.67 14.25 8.99
N LEU A 93 -15.41 13.14 8.96
CA LEU A 93 -15.00 11.83 9.46
C LEU A 93 -14.89 10.86 8.29
N ILE A 94 -13.67 10.32 8.04
CA ILE A 94 -13.42 9.42 6.93
C ILE A 94 -12.70 8.14 7.37
N LYS A 95 -12.91 7.07 6.63
CA LYS A 95 -12.19 5.82 6.84
C LYS A 95 -10.71 5.94 6.44
N ARG A 96 -9.84 5.12 7.06
CA ARG A 96 -8.43 4.97 6.69
C ARG A 96 -8.22 4.85 5.17
N SER A 97 -9.00 3.99 4.52
CA SER A 97 -8.89 3.76 3.08
C SER A 97 -9.23 5.01 2.26
N GLN A 98 -10.21 5.81 2.69
CA GLN A 98 -10.56 7.06 2.03
C GLN A 98 -9.45 8.11 2.18
N ALA A 99 -8.79 8.18 3.36
CA ALA A 99 -7.64 9.06 3.57
C ALA A 99 -6.48 8.69 2.64
N LEU A 100 -6.16 7.39 2.49
CA LEU A 100 -5.17 6.91 1.52
C LEU A 100 -5.60 7.23 0.08
N GLY A 101 -6.88 7.08 -0.25
CA GLY A 101 -7.44 7.44 -1.54
C GLY A 101 -7.26 8.92 -1.90
N LEU A 102 -7.37 9.84 -0.93
CA LEU A 102 -7.10 11.26 -1.13
C LEU A 102 -5.62 11.53 -1.45
N ILE A 103 -4.71 10.78 -0.86
CA ILE A 103 -3.26 10.87 -1.15
C ILE A 103 -2.99 10.39 -2.57
N THR A 104 -3.48 9.20 -2.92
CA THR A 104 -3.24 8.59 -4.24
C THR A 104 -3.83 9.38 -5.40
N LYS A 105 -4.89 10.13 -5.17
CA LYS A 105 -5.53 10.96 -6.20
C LYS A 105 -4.65 12.10 -6.74
N ASN A 106 -3.68 12.54 -5.95
CA ASN A 106 -2.77 13.65 -6.28
C ASN A 106 -1.32 13.19 -6.48
N SER A 107 -1.11 11.90 -6.74
CA SER A 107 0.22 11.28 -6.84
C SER A 107 0.28 10.36 -8.06
N PHE A 108 1.47 10.11 -8.58
CA PHE A 108 1.69 8.97 -9.46
C PHE A 108 1.71 7.70 -8.59
N THR A 109 0.63 6.94 -8.64
CA THR A 109 0.41 5.83 -7.72
C THR A 109 0.71 4.49 -8.35
N ILE A 110 1.63 3.76 -7.72
CA ILE A 110 1.94 2.35 -7.98
C ILE A 110 1.20 1.53 -6.91
N ALA A 111 0.16 0.82 -7.30
CA ALA A 111 -0.65 0.01 -6.40
C ALA A 111 -0.31 -1.47 -6.55
N VAL A 112 0.11 -2.12 -5.47
CA VAL A 112 0.41 -3.56 -5.45
C VAL A 112 -0.77 -4.31 -4.88
N SER A 113 -1.42 -5.12 -5.70
CA SER A 113 -2.61 -5.89 -5.37
C SER A 113 -2.40 -7.39 -5.62
N GLY A 114 -3.29 -8.20 -5.09
CA GLY A 114 -3.30 -9.66 -5.24
C GLY A 114 -3.41 -10.38 -3.90
N SER A 115 -3.74 -11.64 -3.92
CA SER A 115 -3.95 -12.44 -2.70
C SER A 115 -2.65 -12.59 -1.89
N HIS A 116 -1.50 -12.78 -2.55
CA HIS A 116 -0.21 -13.02 -1.90
C HIS A 116 0.88 -12.08 -2.39
N GLY A 117 1.89 -11.84 -1.53
CA GLY A 117 3.10 -11.10 -1.89
C GLY A 117 2.99 -9.58 -1.88
N LYS A 118 1.82 -8.98 -1.63
CA LYS A 118 1.60 -7.52 -1.64
C LYS A 118 2.66 -6.73 -0.87
N THR A 119 2.82 -7.02 0.42
CA THR A 119 3.76 -6.31 1.31
C THR A 119 5.21 -6.48 0.86
N THR A 120 5.58 -7.69 0.44
CA THR A 120 6.94 -7.98 -0.04
C THR A 120 7.23 -7.21 -1.34
N VAL A 121 6.32 -7.28 -2.30
CA VAL A 121 6.49 -6.63 -3.61
C VAL A 121 6.49 -5.10 -3.46
N SER A 122 5.55 -4.52 -2.70
CA SER A 122 5.52 -3.07 -2.46
C SER A 122 6.80 -2.57 -1.75
N SER A 123 7.31 -3.35 -0.80
CA SER A 123 8.58 -3.05 -0.12
C SER A 123 9.78 -3.13 -1.07
N MET A 124 9.84 -4.15 -1.94
CA MET A 124 10.89 -4.29 -2.95
C MET A 124 10.83 -3.17 -3.99
N ILE A 125 9.63 -2.79 -4.46
CA ILE A 125 9.45 -1.66 -5.38
C ILE A 125 9.98 -0.38 -4.74
N ALA A 126 9.54 -0.07 -3.52
CA ALA A 126 9.97 1.15 -2.83
C ALA A 126 11.49 1.19 -2.63
N PHE A 127 12.11 0.05 -2.28
CA PHE A 127 13.55 -0.08 -2.15
C PHE A 127 14.25 0.18 -3.49
N LEU A 128 13.84 -0.53 -4.54
CA LEU A 128 14.43 -0.40 -5.88
C LEU A 128 14.32 1.04 -6.40
N LEU A 129 13.14 1.66 -6.30
CA LEU A 129 12.94 3.03 -6.76
C LEU A 129 13.86 4.02 -6.05
N LYS A 130 13.99 3.91 -4.71
CA LYS A 130 14.87 4.79 -3.93
C LYS A 130 16.34 4.60 -4.28
N GLU A 131 16.82 3.37 -4.38
CA GLU A 131 18.21 3.07 -4.78
C GLU A 131 18.53 3.58 -6.19
N CYS A 132 17.52 3.62 -7.08
CA CYS A 132 17.64 4.14 -8.44
C CYS A 132 17.36 5.66 -8.55
N GLY A 133 17.27 6.39 -7.44
CA GLY A 133 17.14 7.84 -7.42
C GLY A 133 15.70 8.38 -7.54
N ILE A 134 14.68 7.52 -7.54
CA ILE A 134 13.27 7.93 -7.46
C ILE A 134 12.86 7.96 -5.98
N ASP A 135 12.82 9.16 -5.41
CA ASP A 135 12.52 9.37 -3.97
C ASP A 135 11.02 9.24 -3.69
N CYS A 136 10.48 8.03 -3.84
CA CYS A 136 9.07 7.72 -3.63
C CYS A 136 8.68 7.67 -2.16
N SER A 137 7.40 7.97 -1.86
CA SER A 137 6.76 7.58 -0.60
C SER A 137 6.18 6.18 -0.72
N ALA A 138 6.11 5.42 0.39
CA ALA A 138 5.45 4.12 0.37
C ALA A 138 4.62 3.85 1.63
N PHE A 139 3.44 3.27 1.43
CA PHE A 139 2.52 2.80 2.48
C PHE A 139 2.46 1.28 2.42
N LEU A 140 3.03 0.63 3.42
CA LEU A 140 3.22 -0.81 3.48
C LEU A 140 2.28 -1.45 4.50
N GLY A 141 1.81 -2.66 4.21
CA GLY A 141 0.96 -3.45 5.11
C GLY A 141 1.71 -4.09 6.28
N GLY A 142 3.02 -3.88 6.39
CA GLY A 142 3.89 -4.37 7.45
C GLY A 142 5.14 -3.53 7.59
N VAL A 143 5.94 -3.80 8.63
CA VAL A 143 7.23 -3.14 8.83
C VAL A 143 8.26 -3.75 7.87
N SER A 144 8.78 -2.94 6.95
CA SER A 144 9.86 -3.35 6.06
C SER A 144 11.18 -3.46 6.81
N VAL A 145 11.88 -4.58 6.65
CA VAL A 145 13.20 -4.80 7.29
C VAL A 145 14.23 -3.79 6.82
N ASN A 146 14.24 -3.45 5.53
CA ASN A 146 15.22 -2.53 4.95
C ASN A 146 15.06 -1.09 5.45
N PHE A 147 13.83 -0.70 5.80
CA PHE A 147 13.50 0.67 6.22
C PHE A 147 13.14 0.78 7.70
N ASN A 148 13.01 -0.35 8.39
CA ASN A 148 12.53 -0.43 9.77
C ASN A 148 11.24 0.40 9.99
N SER A 149 10.35 0.41 9.01
CA SER A 149 9.13 1.21 9.01
C SER A 149 8.05 0.62 8.09
N ASN A 150 6.81 0.90 8.41
CA ASN A 150 5.63 0.65 7.57
C ASN A 150 5.27 1.84 6.66
N TYR A 151 6.00 2.95 6.81
CA TYR A 151 5.90 4.12 5.95
C TYR A 151 7.30 4.59 5.55
N ILE A 152 7.48 4.85 4.27
CA ILE A 152 8.70 5.41 3.71
C ILE A 152 8.38 6.80 3.20
N GLN A 153 9.11 7.79 3.72
CA GLN A 153 8.95 9.17 3.28
C GLN A 153 9.76 9.42 2.01
N GLY A 154 9.12 10.04 1.03
CA GLY A 154 9.73 10.55 -0.19
C GLY A 154 9.34 11.99 -0.46
N LYS A 155 10.07 12.65 -1.36
CA LYS A 155 9.85 14.04 -1.79
C LYS A 155 9.21 14.13 -3.17
N SER A 156 9.27 13.06 -3.97
CA SER A 156 8.61 13.02 -5.29
C SER A 156 7.10 12.83 -5.15
N ASP A 157 6.39 12.95 -6.24
CA ASP A 157 4.96 12.66 -6.36
C ASP A 157 4.65 11.17 -6.54
N VAL A 158 5.68 10.31 -6.59
CA VAL A 158 5.52 8.85 -6.72
C VAL A 158 5.16 8.25 -5.36
N VAL A 159 4.08 7.49 -5.34
CA VAL A 159 3.59 6.79 -4.15
C VAL A 159 3.39 5.31 -4.44
N VAL A 160 4.03 4.46 -3.64
CA VAL A 160 3.81 3.01 -3.65
C VAL A 160 2.82 2.66 -2.55
N VAL A 161 1.76 1.95 -2.88
CA VAL A 161 0.73 1.55 -1.91
C VAL A 161 0.44 0.05 -2.01
N GLU A 162 0.24 -0.57 -0.87
CA GLU A 162 -0.38 -1.88 -0.81
C GLU A 162 -1.89 -1.73 -0.98
N ALA A 163 -2.42 -2.32 -2.04
CA ALA A 163 -3.83 -2.27 -2.41
C ALA A 163 -4.53 -3.51 -1.86
N ASP A 164 -5.05 -3.38 -0.64
CA ASP A 164 -5.69 -4.45 0.10
C ASP A 164 -7.13 -4.67 -0.39
N GLU A 165 -7.42 -5.89 -0.84
CA GLU A 165 -8.75 -6.33 -1.27
C GLU A 165 -9.72 -6.52 -0.11
N PHE A 166 -9.21 -6.70 1.11
CA PHE A 166 -10.04 -6.83 2.31
C PHE A 166 -10.97 -5.63 2.45
N ASP A 167 -12.25 -5.86 2.73
CA ASP A 167 -13.28 -4.82 2.81
C ASP A 167 -13.35 -3.92 1.56
N ARG A 168 -12.82 -4.39 0.41
CA ARG A 168 -12.74 -3.63 -0.86
C ARG A 168 -12.08 -2.24 -0.71
N SER A 169 -11.19 -2.09 0.26
CA SER A 169 -10.56 -0.80 0.57
C SER A 169 -9.72 -0.26 -0.61
N PHE A 170 -9.16 -1.15 -1.45
CA PHE A 170 -8.43 -0.79 -2.67
C PHE A 170 -9.28 0.03 -3.68
N MET A 171 -10.62 -0.07 -3.62
CA MET A 171 -11.52 0.70 -4.47
C MET A 171 -11.46 2.21 -4.24
N THR A 172 -10.88 2.66 -3.12
CA THR A 172 -10.69 4.09 -2.84
C THR A 172 -9.48 4.68 -3.55
N LEU A 173 -8.53 3.84 -4.00
CA LEU A 173 -7.28 4.26 -4.63
C LEU A 173 -7.49 4.78 -6.07
N SER A 174 -6.53 5.59 -6.52
CA SER A 174 -6.43 6.11 -7.89
C SER A 174 -5.08 5.71 -8.50
N PRO A 175 -4.94 4.47 -8.99
CA PRO A 175 -3.66 3.95 -9.48
C PRO A 175 -3.35 4.43 -10.90
N ASN A 176 -2.06 4.72 -11.18
CA ASN A 176 -1.51 4.91 -12.52
C ASN A 176 -0.84 3.63 -13.02
N LEU A 177 -0.28 2.85 -12.08
CA LEU A 177 0.29 1.53 -12.34
C LEU A 177 -0.23 0.56 -11.29
N ILE A 178 -0.72 -0.60 -11.74
CA ILE A 178 -1.12 -1.70 -10.85
C ILE A 178 -0.17 -2.86 -11.08
N VAL A 179 0.36 -3.43 -9.99
CA VAL A 179 1.01 -4.74 -9.98
C VAL A 179 0.04 -5.74 -9.39
N LEU A 180 -0.32 -6.76 -10.17
CA LEU A 180 -1.22 -7.84 -9.73
C LEU A 180 -0.43 -9.14 -9.59
N THR A 181 -0.25 -9.59 -8.35
CA THR A 181 0.60 -10.74 -8.03
C THR A 181 -0.11 -12.08 -8.22
N SER A 182 -1.33 -12.18 -7.73
CA SER A 182 -2.17 -13.38 -7.84
C SER A 182 -3.64 -13.04 -7.62
N ILE A 183 -4.53 -13.94 -8.03
CA ILE A 183 -5.96 -13.95 -7.67
C ILE A 183 -6.29 -15.35 -7.17
N ASP A 184 -6.26 -15.52 -5.86
CA ASP A 184 -6.58 -16.78 -5.19
C ASP A 184 -7.91 -16.66 -4.41
N THR A 185 -8.39 -17.75 -3.87
CA THR A 185 -9.69 -17.83 -3.16
C THR A 185 -9.61 -17.41 -1.70
N ASP A 186 -8.74 -16.45 -1.36
CA ASP A 186 -8.65 -15.91 -0.02
C ASP A 186 -9.87 -15.02 0.31
N HIS A 187 -10.18 -14.86 1.58
CA HIS A 187 -11.28 -14.00 2.07
C HIS A 187 -12.68 -14.41 1.57
N LEU A 188 -12.95 -15.70 1.42
CA LEU A 188 -14.28 -16.21 1.05
C LEU A 188 -15.36 -15.85 2.08
N ASP A 189 -14.99 -15.61 3.34
CA ASP A 189 -15.87 -15.10 4.41
C ASP A 189 -16.46 -13.72 4.10
N ILE A 190 -15.72 -12.91 3.31
CA ILE A 190 -16.14 -11.55 2.89
C ILE A 190 -16.82 -11.58 1.52
N TYR A 191 -16.21 -12.27 0.56
CA TYR A 191 -16.65 -12.28 -0.84
C TYR A 191 -17.70 -13.34 -1.15
N GLY A 192 -17.82 -14.37 -0.33
CA GLY A 192 -18.75 -15.49 -0.50
C GLY A 192 -18.35 -16.47 -1.60
N THR A 193 -17.98 -16.00 -2.79
CA THR A 193 -17.59 -16.86 -3.92
C THR A 193 -16.31 -16.37 -4.61
N ARG A 194 -15.65 -17.28 -5.37
CA ARG A 194 -14.48 -16.95 -6.18
C ARG A 194 -14.82 -15.91 -7.25
N GLU A 195 -15.98 -16.02 -7.86
CA GLU A 195 -16.45 -15.11 -8.91
C GLU A 195 -16.54 -13.67 -8.38
N ASN A 196 -17.00 -13.48 -7.15
CA ASN A 196 -17.07 -12.17 -6.51
C ASN A 196 -15.68 -11.59 -6.24
N ILE A 197 -14.69 -12.42 -5.84
CA ILE A 197 -13.30 -12.00 -5.70
C ILE A 197 -12.77 -11.53 -7.04
N VAL A 198 -12.88 -12.35 -8.09
CA VAL A 198 -12.42 -12.00 -9.45
C VAL A 198 -13.09 -10.71 -9.92
N THR A 199 -14.40 -10.59 -9.76
CA THR A 199 -15.15 -9.39 -10.14
C THR A 199 -14.63 -8.15 -9.42
N SER A 200 -14.34 -8.25 -8.12
CA SER A 200 -13.78 -7.13 -7.35
C SER A 200 -12.40 -6.71 -7.84
N PHE A 201 -11.52 -7.67 -8.17
CA PHE A 201 -10.23 -7.35 -8.80
C PHE A 201 -10.42 -6.69 -10.17
N LEU A 202 -11.30 -7.21 -11.02
CA LEU A 202 -11.59 -6.61 -12.34
C LEU A 202 -12.12 -5.18 -12.21
N GLU A 203 -13.00 -4.90 -11.26
CA GLU A 203 -13.46 -3.54 -10.96
C GLU A 203 -12.31 -2.63 -10.52
N PHE A 204 -11.38 -3.14 -9.70
CA PHE A 204 -10.19 -2.38 -9.31
C PHE A 204 -9.27 -2.11 -10.51
N LEU A 205 -9.00 -3.09 -11.36
CA LEU A 205 -8.18 -2.93 -12.56
C LEU A 205 -8.78 -1.92 -13.54
N ASN A 206 -10.10 -1.83 -13.62
CA ASN A 206 -10.82 -0.85 -14.45
C ASN A 206 -10.70 0.61 -13.94
N LYS A 207 -10.04 0.85 -12.79
CA LYS A 207 -9.66 2.20 -12.36
C LYS A 207 -8.44 2.75 -13.11
N LEU A 208 -7.70 1.90 -13.82
CA LEU A 208 -6.68 2.37 -14.76
C LEU A 208 -7.33 3.10 -15.92
N ASP A 209 -6.78 4.24 -16.27
CA ASP A 209 -7.14 4.99 -17.48
C ASP A 209 -6.42 4.43 -18.72
N ASP A 210 -6.59 5.09 -19.86
CA ASP A 210 -6.05 4.66 -21.16
C ASP A 210 -4.51 4.69 -21.21
N ILE A 211 -3.86 5.47 -20.34
CA ILE A 211 -2.39 5.54 -20.21
C ILE A 211 -1.86 4.69 -19.04
N GLY A 212 -2.75 4.17 -18.22
CA GLY A 212 -2.42 3.35 -17.06
C GLY A 212 -1.75 2.03 -17.45
N ILE A 213 -1.01 1.45 -16.52
CA ILE A 213 -0.22 0.24 -16.77
C ILE A 213 -0.61 -0.85 -15.77
N LEU A 214 -0.94 -2.02 -16.29
CA LEU A 214 -1.08 -3.24 -15.51
C LEU A 214 0.17 -4.12 -15.73
N ILE A 215 0.85 -4.46 -14.65
CA ILE A 215 1.89 -5.49 -14.60
C ILE A 215 1.31 -6.68 -13.83
N HIS A 216 1.20 -7.84 -14.45
CA HIS A 216 0.61 -8.99 -13.77
C HIS A 216 1.42 -10.26 -13.91
N ASN A 217 1.26 -11.16 -12.95
CA ASN A 217 1.89 -12.47 -12.98
C ASN A 217 1.32 -13.32 -14.13
N GLU A 218 2.15 -14.15 -14.76
CA GLU A 218 1.74 -15.07 -15.84
C GLU A 218 0.61 -16.03 -15.46
N LYS A 219 0.43 -16.31 -14.16
CA LYS A 219 -0.63 -17.20 -13.65
C LYS A 219 -1.99 -16.52 -13.49
N VAL A 220 -2.02 -15.20 -13.61
CA VAL A 220 -3.27 -14.45 -13.56
C VAL A 220 -3.99 -14.58 -14.91
N ILE A 221 -5.30 -14.69 -14.87
CA ILE A 221 -6.17 -15.01 -16.00
C ILE A 221 -5.86 -14.11 -17.23
N ASP A 222 -5.60 -14.72 -18.39
CA ASP A 222 -5.28 -14.03 -19.65
C ASP A 222 -6.40 -13.12 -20.18
N GLU A 223 -7.65 -13.35 -19.76
CA GLU A 223 -8.83 -12.64 -20.26
C GLU A 223 -9.12 -11.29 -19.57
N ILE A 224 -8.14 -10.74 -18.81
CA ILE A 224 -8.30 -9.43 -18.19
C ILE A 224 -8.32 -8.34 -19.28
N LEU A 225 -9.50 -7.76 -19.50
CA LEU A 225 -9.67 -6.59 -20.36
C LEU A 225 -9.51 -5.33 -19.54
N ILE A 226 -8.50 -4.52 -19.87
CA ILE A 226 -8.30 -3.16 -19.31
C ILE A 226 -8.12 -2.16 -20.45
N ARG A 227 -8.33 -0.89 -20.15
CA ARG A 227 -8.12 0.21 -21.11
C ARG A 227 -6.64 0.51 -21.36
N GLY A 228 -5.80 0.37 -20.35
CA GLY A 228 -4.38 0.70 -20.37
C GLY A 228 -3.48 -0.37 -21.00
N LYS A 229 -2.18 -0.21 -20.78
CA LYS A 229 -1.16 -1.13 -21.27
C LYS A 229 -1.02 -2.32 -20.32
N LYS A 230 -0.84 -3.53 -20.88
CA LYS A 230 -0.50 -4.73 -20.11
C LYS A 230 0.97 -5.08 -20.26
N ARG A 231 1.54 -5.61 -19.18
CA ARG A 231 2.85 -6.27 -19.12
C ARG A 231 2.73 -7.53 -18.26
N ILE A 232 3.36 -8.57 -18.69
CA ILE A 232 3.33 -9.88 -18.01
C ILE A 232 4.72 -10.18 -17.47
N TYR A 233 4.79 -10.63 -16.23
CA TYR A 233 6.01 -11.18 -15.66
C TYR A 233 5.82 -12.63 -15.23
N GLY A 234 6.87 -13.44 -15.34
CA GLY A 234 6.80 -14.84 -14.97
C GLY A 234 8.07 -15.62 -15.26
N PHE A 235 7.93 -16.93 -15.29
CA PHE A 235 9.04 -17.85 -15.58
C PHE A 235 8.96 -18.49 -16.97
N GLN A 236 7.76 -18.59 -17.52
CA GLN A 236 7.50 -19.28 -18.78
C GLN A 236 7.18 -18.32 -19.90
N ILE A 237 6.28 -17.38 -19.65
CA ILE A 237 5.81 -16.39 -20.62
C ILE A 237 5.92 -14.98 -20.03
N GLY A 238 5.90 -13.97 -20.90
CA GLY A 238 5.76 -12.56 -20.51
C GLY A 238 6.79 -11.63 -21.12
N ASP A 239 6.55 -10.33 -20.89
CA ASP A 239 7.47 -9.25 -21.25
C ASP A 239 8.75 -9.29 -20.40
N TYR A 240 8.61 -9.76 -19.15
CA TYR A 240 9.70 -9.89 -18.18
C TYR A 240 9.75 -11.33 -17.67
N LYS A 241 10.68 -12.10 -18.21
CA LYS A 241 10.81 -13.53 -17.92
C LYS A 241 12.08 -13.80 -17.14
N ALA A 242 11.97 -14.38 -15.93
CA ALA A 242 13.12 -14.83 -15.18
C ALA A 242 13.70 -16.11 -15.81
N THR A 243 14.97 -16.06 -16.18
CA THR A 243 15.72 -17.14 -16.82
C THR A 243 16.99 -17.45 -16.03
N SER A 244 17.71 -18.52 -16.38
CA SER A 244 18.98 -18.91 -15.75
C SER A 244 18.93 -19.02 -14.22
N LEU A 245 17.79 -19.51 -13.68
CA LEU A 245 17.53 -19.58 -12.24
C LEU A 245 18.49 -20.52 -11.52
N LYS A 246 19.11 -20.02 -10.44
CA LYS A 246 19.86 -20.83 -9.47
C LYS A 246 19.42 -20.47 -8.06
N ILE A 247 19.00 -21.46 -7.29
CA ILE A 247 18.52 -21.29 -5.92
C ILE A 247 19.54 -21.94 -4.98
N TYR A 248 20.07 -21.16 -4.07
CA TYR A 248 21.01 -21.56 -3.05
C TYR A 248 20.35 -21.48 -1.66
N PRO A 249 20.95 -22.05 -0.61
CA PRO A 249 20.36 -22.01 0.74
C PRO A 249 20.14 -20.58 1.28
N THR A 250 20.99 -19.61 0.92
CA THR A 250 20.98 -18.24 1.46
C THR A 250 20.57 -17.17 0.45
N HIS A 251 20.56 -17.50 -0.84
CA HIS A 251 20.27 -16.52 -1.89
C HIS A 251 19.76 -17.21 -3.16
N SER A 252 19.32 -16.42 -4.10
CA SER A 252 18.96 -16.87 -5.45
C SER A 252 19.59 -15.96 -6.49
N THR A 253 19.87 -16.51 -7.68
CA THR A 253 20.30 -15.70 -8.84
C THR A 253 19.43 -16.03 -10.04
N PHE A 254 19.22 -15.04 -10.89
CA PHE A 254 18.47 -15.20 -12.14
C PHE A 254 18.86 -14.07 -13.13
N SER A 255 18.55 -14.27 -14.39
CA SER A 255 18.62 -13.24 -15.44
C SER A 255 17.21 -12.89 -15.89
N ILE A 256 17.04 -11.83 -16.66
CA ILE A 256 15.77 -11.44 -17.26
C ILE A 256 15.90 -11.52 -18.78
N ASN A 257 14.97 -12.22 -19.44
CA ASN A 257 14.89 -12.35 -20.91
C ASN A 257 16.22 -12.80 -21.55
N ASP A 258 16.93 -13.74 -20.90
CA ASP A 258 18.22 -14.28 -21.34
C ASP A 258 19.34 -13.22 -21.45
N SER A 259 19.20 -12.10 -20.75
CA SER A 259 20.24 -11.08 -20.60
C SER A 259 21.51 -11.67 -19.95
N GLU A 260 22.68 -11.12 -20.28
CA GLU A 260 23.93 -11.44 -19.58
C GLU A 260 23.96 -10.92 -18.14
N GLU A 261 23.11 -9.96 -17.80
CA GLU A 261 23.01 -9.42 -16.45
C GLU A 261 22.42 -10.44 -15.49
N VAL A 262 23.05 -10.60 -14.34
CA VAL A 262 22.63 -11.54 -13.30
C VAL A 262 22.17 -10.76 -12.07
N PHE A 263 20.90 -10.91 -11.74
CA PHE A 263 20.33 -10.40 -10.50
C PHE A 263 20.61 -11.38 -9.35
N LYS A 264 21.07 -10.84 -8.22
CA LYS A 264 21.24 -11.60 -6.98
C LYS A 264 20.25 -11.11 -5.93
N LEU A 265 19.44 -12.03 -5.44
CA LEU A 265 18.49 -11.81 -4.37
C LEU A 265 18.99 -12.51 -3.10
N ASN A 266 19.16 -11.79 -1.99
CA ASN A 266 19.62 -12.36 -0.71
C ASN A 266 18.48 -13.11 0.04
N TYR A 267 17.58 -13.70 -0.71
CA TYR A 267 16.52 -14.60 -0.28
C TYR A 267 16.52 -15.84 -1.17
N ASN A 268 16.19 -16.98 -0.61
CA ASN A 268 16.00 -18.19 -1.38
C ASN A 268 14.51 -18.40 -1.73
N GLY A 269 14.27 -19.30 -2.68
CA GLY A 269 12.92 -19.71 -3.05
C GLY A 269 12.35 -19.02 -4.27
N ARG A 270 11.60 -19.81 -5.03
CA ARG A 270 11.03 -19.39 -6.32
C ARG A 270 10.03 -18.24 -6.17
N HIS A 271 9.23 -18.23 -5.10
CA HIS A 271 8.29 -17.16 -4.81
C HIS A 271 8.97 -15.80 -4.56
N ASN A 272 10.18 -15.79 -3.94
CA ASN A 272 10.93 -14.56 -3.74
C ASN A 272 11.52 -14.03 -5.05
N ILE A 273 11.93 -14.91 -5.97
CA ILE A 273 12.33 -14.50 -7.33
C ILE A 273 11.12 -13.89 -8.06
N GLU A 274 9.95 -14.48 -7.94
CA GLU A 274 8.71 -13.98 -8.54
C GLU A 274 8.34 -12.57 -8.02
N ASN A 275 8.44 -12.37 -6.70
CA ASN A 275 8.24 -11.06 -6.07
C ASN A 275 9.29 -10.02 -6.53
N ALA A 276 10.57 -10.41 -6.61
CA ALA A 276 11.64 -9.55 -7.10
C ALA A 276 11.44 -9.19 -8.57
N LEU A 277 11.03 -10.17 -9.39
CA LEU A 277 10.73 -9.95 -10.81
C LEU A 277 9.58 -8.96 -10.99
N ALA A 278 8.53 -9.04 -10.17
CA ALA A 278 7.45 -8.06 -10.16
C ALA A 278 7.98 -6.64 -9.88
N ALA A 279 8.85 -6.48 -8.87
CA ALA A 279 9.44 -5.19 -8.54
C ALA A 279 10.37 -4.65 -9.64
N ILE A 280 11.21 -5.51 -10.21
CA ILE A 280 12.09 -5.14 -11.33
C ILE A 280 11.26 -4.75 -12.56
N SER A 281 10.17 -5.46 -12.84
CA SER A 281 9.25 -5.13 -13.95
C SER A 281 8.68 -3.71 -13.83
N VAL A 282 8.40 -3.25 -12.59
CA VAL A 282 8.02 -1.85 -12.35
C VAL A 282 9.17 -0.91 -12.69
N GLY A 283 10.38 -1.19 -12.20
CA GLY A 283 11.56 -0.36 -12.48
C GLY A 283 11.81 -0.21 -13.98
N LEU A 284 11.86 -1.32 -14.71
CA LEU A 284 12.04 -1.34 -16.17
C LEU A 284 10.91 -0.60 -16.91
N THR A 285 9.67 -0.75 -16.45
CA THR A 285 8.51 -0.02 -17.01
C THR A 285 8.61 1.49 -16.78
N MET A 286 9.22 1.92 -15.68
CA MET A 286 9.48 3.33 -15.35
C MET A 286 10.76 3.88 -16.00
N GLY A 287 11.48 3.08 -16.79
CA GLY A 287 12.69 3.50 -17.51
C GLY A 287 13.97 3.43 -16.69
N ILE A 288 13.97 2.68 -15.59
CA ILE A 288 15.20 2.34 -14.86
C ILE A 288 15.96 1.29 -15.67
N ALA A 289 17.22 1.57 -15.97
CA ALA A 289 18.11 0.68 -16.72
C ALA A 289 18.81 -0.32 -15.80
#